data_94f8b40fb9343332de388e76f4f09a2e
#
_entry.id   94f8b40fb9343332de388e76f4f09a2e
#
_cell.length_a   1.000
_cell.length_b   1.000
_cell.length_c   1.000
_cell.angle_alpha   90.00
_cell.angle_beta   90.00
_cell.angle_gamma   90.00
#
_symmetry.space_group_name_H-M   'P 1'
#
loop_
_entity.id
_entity.type
_entity.pdbx_description
1 polymer ?
#
loop_
_entity_poly.entity_id
_entity_poly.type
_entity_poly.pdbx_seq_one_letter_code
_entity_poly.pdbx_strand_id
1 'polypeptide(L)'
;LEDGREFSYDFWYDTKKEEYPYEKFSEVNRDQYGNEKETIWLLKDSIRGVYQYEDEELLKVISVISQSNLMFYLADAGKFEKLAEMKRVCTAFASRIDIIDMNNIPIKRTIELMKAPNELQQKIVGFIKNADLYLDSFEYVDIDKVRIKPDREVEKPEERALDIPEQIMDQIRLVSVYKGVHVPSILFDSTGTKKLAALASYIIEGIEQGRILVVDELDSSLHFKLTRAIVAMFNNELNMGAQLIFTIHDINLMDCKKMFRKEQIWFVHKDENGVYVYSLGDFTAQQGVRDTTDIMEKYRRGALGALPDPELIGSLLDMKGNRREVPASGE
;
A
#
# COMPACT_ATOMS: atom_id res chain seq x y z
N LEU A 1 -17.50 -13.63 -0.41
CA LEU A 1 -18.13 -13.41 0.90
C LEU A 1 -18.10 -14.70 1.73
N GLU A 2 -18.37 -14.59 3.04
CA GLU A 2 -18.46 -15.77 3.93
C GLU A 2 -19.54 -16.77 3.53
N ASP A 3 -20.55 -16.33 2.79
CA ASP A 3 -21.64 -17.14 2.26
C ASP A 3 -21.30 -17.82 0.92
N GLY A 4 -20.05 -17.68 0.43
CA GLY A 4 -19.57 -18.27 -0.81
C GLY A 4 -19.99 -17.55 -2.08
N ARG A 5 -20.74 -16.45 -2.00
CA ARG A 5 -21.09 -15.63 -3.17
C ARG A 5 -19.88 -14.85 -3.66
N GLU A 6 -19.76 -14.76 -4.98
CA GLU A 6 -18.71 -14.01 -5.67
C GLU A 6 -19.33 -12.81 -6.39
N PHE A 7 -18.67 -11.67 -6.32
CA PHE A 7 -19.14 -10.42 -6.94
C PHE A 7 -18.03 -9.80 -7.76
N SER A 8 -18.41 -9.15 -8.85
CA SER A 8 -17.54 -8.28 -9.65
C SER A 8 -18.02 -6.84 -9.56
N TYR A 9 -17.09 -5.92 -9.36
CA TYR A 9 -17.36 -4.50 -9.33
C TYR A 9 -16.36 -3.78 -10.22
N ASP A 10 -16.83 -3.25 -11.34
CA ASP A 10 -16.05 -2.56 -12.34
C ASP A 10 -16.46 -1.09 -12.36
N PHE A 11 -15.51 -0.18 -12.35
CA PHE A 11 -15.77 1.25 -12.52
C PHE A 11 -14.63 1.94 -13.26
N TRP A 12 -14.94 3.03 -13.93
CA TRP A 12 -13.98 3.91 -14.58
C TRP A 12 -14.00 5.28 -13.91
N TYR A 13 -12.83 5.87 -13.74
CA TYR A 13 -12.68 7.20 -13.18
C TYR A 13 -12.02 8.12 -14.21
N ASP A 14 -12.71 9.22 -14.57
CA ASP A 14 -12.18 10.28 -15.40
C ASP A 14 -11.47 11.32 -14.53
N THR A 15 -10.13 11.30 -14.53
CA THR A 15 -9.31 12.19 -13.70
C THR A 15 -9.41 13.67 -14.09
N LYS A 16 -9.84 13.98 -15.33
CA LYS A 16 -9.99 15.37 -15.80
C LYS A 16 -11.32 15.98 -15.33
N LYS A 17 -12.35 15.17 -15.26
CA LYS A 17 -13.69 15.59 -14.87
C LYS A 17 -14.00 15.29 -13.41
N GLU A 18 -13.16 14.47 -12.77
CA GLU A 18 -13.38 13.93 -11.42
C GLU A 18 -14.72 13.18 -11.30
N GLU A 19 -15.02 12.36 -12.30
CA GLU A 19 -16.27 11.65 -12.45
C GLU A 19 -16.07 10.15 -12.63
N TYR A 20 -17.11 9.36 -12.27
CA TYR A 20 -17.22 7.92 -12.53
C TYR A 20 -18.23 7.69 -13.66
N PRO A 21 -17.83 7.78 -14.94
CA PRO A 21 -18.76 7.68 -16.07
C PRO A 21 -19.29 6.25 -16.30
N TYR A 22 -18.62 5.25 -15.77
CA TYR A 22 -19.00 3.85 -15.86
C TYR A 22 -18.90 3.16 -14.51
N GLU A 23 -19.92 2.38 -14.18
CA GLU A 23 -19.99 1.59 -12.96
C GLU A 23 -20.87 0.36 -13.21
N LYS A 24 -20.34 -0.85 -12.94
CA LYS A 24 -21.05 -2.12 -13.06
C LYS A 24 -20.80 -2.94 -11.80
N PHE A 25 -21.87 -3.40 -11.17
CA PHE A 25 -21.82 -4.36 -10.08
C PHE A 25 -22.63 -5.60 -10.45
N SER A 26 -22.02 -6.77 -10.35
CA SER A 26 -22.64 -8.04 -10.72
C SER A 26 -22.31 -9.16 -9.75
N GLU A 27 -23.24 -10.10 -9.59
CA GLU A 27 -23.01 -11.36 -8.92
C GLU A 27 -22.50 -12.37 -9.95
N VAL A 28 -21.40 -13.05 -9.64
CA VAL A 28 -20.77 -14.03 -10.52
C VAL A 28 -21.13 -15.43 -10.04
N ASN A 29 -21.83 -16.17 -10.90
CA ASN A 29 -22.20 -17.55 -10.64
C ASN A 29 -21.38 -18.46 -11.57
N ARG A 30 -20.90 -19.60 -11.06
CA ARG A 30 -20.21 -20.60 -11.88
C ARG A 30 -21.08 -21.82 -12.04
N ASP A 31 -21.22 -22.28 -13.28
CA ASP A 31 -21.90 -23.54 -13.56
C ASP A 31 -21.04 -24.76 -13.14
N GLN A 32 -21.61 -25.96 -13.24
CA GLN A 32 -20.92 -27.21 -12.93
C GLN A 32 -19.67 -27.49 -13.79
N TYR A 33 -19.48 -26.76 -14.88
CA TYR A 33 -18.34 -26.85 -15.80
C TYR A 33 -17.32 -25.72 -15.58
N GLY A 34 -17.58 -24.80 -14.61
CA GLY A 34 -16.72 -23.65 -14.30
C GLY A 34 -16.94 -22.44 -15.21
N ASN A 35 -17.96 -22.42 -16.09
CA ASN A 35 -18.28 -21.26 -16.89
C ASN A 35 -18.92 -20.19 -16.00
N GLU A 36 -18.45 -18.95 -16.15
CA GLU A 36 -18.96 -17.81 -15.40
C GLU A 36 -20.23 -17.25 -16.05
N LYS A 37 -21.24 -16.99 -15.23
CA LYS A 37 -22.45 -16.28 -15.60
C LYS A 37 -22.66 -15.10 -14.66
N GLU A 38 -22.68 -13.90 -15.22
CA GLU A 38 -22.91 -12.69 -14.46
C GLU A 38 -24.41 -12.37 -14.38
N THR A 39 -24.86 -11.99 -13.20
CA THR A 39 -26.16 -11.36 -12.95
C THR A 39 -25.90 -9.90 -12.59
N ILE A 40 -26.23 -8.99 -13.51
CA ILE A 40 -25.99 -7.55 -13.30
C ILE A 40 -27.01 -7.02 -12.29
N TRP A 41 -26.51 -6.44 -11.19
CA TRP A 41 -27.32 -5.77 -10.19
C TRP A 41 -27.42 -4.27 -10.44
N LEU A 42 -26.32 -3.66 -10.92
CA LEU A 42 -26.26 -2.26 -11.28
C LEU A 42 -25.40 -2.09 -12.52
N LEU A 43 -25.86 -1.32 -13.49
CA LEU A 43 -25.07 -0.79 -14.59
C LEU A 43 -25.39 0.68 -14.81
N LYS A 44 -24.35 1.49 -14.77
CA LYS A 44 -24.35 2.90 -15.13
C LYS A 44 -23.27 3.12 -16.19
N ASP A 45 -23.66 3.39 -17.41
CA ASP A 45 -22.76 3.78 -18.51
C ASP A 45 -23.24 5.13 -19.06
N SER A 46 -22.74 6.18 -18.49
CA SER A 46 -23.10 7.56 -18.86
C SER A 46 -22.56 7.95 -20.24
N ILE A 47 -21.51 7.27 -20.73
CA ILE A 47 -20.91 7.51 -22.03
C ILE A 47 -21.85 7.03 -23.14
N ARG A 48 -22.45 5.84 -22.93
CA ARG A 48 -23.37 5.21 -23.88
C ARG A 48 -24.85 5.49 -23.59
N GLY A 49 -25.14 6.13 -22.44
CA GLY A 49 -26.49 6.36 -21.96
C GLY A 49 -27.25 5.08 -21.58
N VAL A 50 -26.52 4.03 -21.14
CA VAL A 50 -27.09 2.76 -20.73
C VAL A 50 -27.13 2.67 -19.21
N TYR A 51 -28.33 2.44 -18.68
CA TYR A 51 -28.56 2.29 -17.25
C TYR A 51 -29.42 1.05 -17.01
N GLN A 52 -29.03 0.23 -16.04
CA GLN A 52 -29.78 -0.96 -15.64
C GLN A 52 -29.81 -1.06 -14.12
N TYR A 53 -30.99 -1.17 -13.58
CA TYR A 53 -31.27 -1.50 -12.19
C TYR A 53 -32.69 -2.04 -12.09
N GLU A 54 -33.01 -2.91 -11.12
CA GLU A 54 -34.34 -3.51 -10.99
C GLU A 54 -35.44 -2.50 -10.62
N ASP A 55 -35.09 -1.44 -9.88
CA ASP A 55 -36.05 -0.44 -9.42
C ASP A 55 -36.12 0.73 -10.40
N GLU A 56 -37.30 0.93 -11.00
CA GLU A 56 -37.53 2.00 -11.99
C GLU A 56 -37.43 3.41 -11.40
N GLU A 57 -37.71 3.60 -10.09
CA GLU A 57 -37.57 4.90 -9.44
C GLU A 57 -36.08 5.26 -9.33
N LEU A 58 -35.23 4.28 -8.96
CA LEU A 58 -33.80 4.48 -8.90
C LEU A 58 -33.20 4.74 -10.28
N LEU A 59 -33.67 4.05 -11.33
CA LEU A 59 -33.20 4.30 -12.70
C LEU A 59 -33.39 5.75 -13.11
N LYS A 60 -34.52 6.38 -12.78
CA LYS A 60 -34.76 7.80 -13.06
C LYS A 60 -33.81 8.71 -12.28
N VAL A 61 -33.46 8.33 -11.06
CA VAL A 61 -32.55 9.08 -10.21
C VAL A 61 -31.11 8.93 -10.67
N ILE A 62 -30.67 7.73 -11.05
CA ILE A 62 -29.29 7.42 -11.53
C ILE A 62 -28.91 8.27 -12.73
N SER A 63 -29.85 8.49 -13.66
CA SER A 63 -29.58 9.27 -14.89
C SER A 63 -29.37 10.78 -14.63
N VAL A 64 -29.75 11.27 -13.44
CA VAL A 64 -29.70 12.68 -13.04
C VAL A 64 -28.66 12.97 -11.95
N ILE A 65 -28.19 11.92 -11.26
CA ILE A 65 -27.22 12.08 -10.17
C ILE A 65 -25.84 12.49 -10.70
N SER A 66 -25.17 13.33 -9.94
CA SER A 66 -23.78 13.70 -10.12
C SER A 66 -22.92 12.44 -10.31
N GLN A 67 -22.08 12.45 -11.35
CA GLN A 67 -21.14 11.38 -11.64
C GLN A 67 -19.90 11.38 -10.72
N SER A 68 -19.83 12.32 -9.78
CA SER A 68 -18.68 12.49 -8.87
C SER A 68 -18.57 11.40 -7.81
N ASN A 69 -19.62 10.59 -7.60
CA ASN A 69 -19.65 9.55 -6.59
C ASN A 69 -20.05 8.19 -7.17
N LEU A 70 -19.53 7.13 -6.56
CA LEU A 70 -19.96 5.77 -6.83
C LEU A 70 -21.38 5.53 -6.28
N MET A 71 -22.16 4.71 -6.98
CA MET A 71 -23.58 4.49 -6.69
C MET A 71 -23.84 3.88 -5.30
N PHE A 72 -22.92 3.09 -4.76
CA PHE A 72 -23.13 2.51 -3.43
C PHE A 72 -23.16 3.53 -2.28
N TYR A 73 -22.63 4.75 -2.48
CA TYR A 73 -22.80 5.84 -1.51
C TYR A 73 -24.26 6.28 -1.36
N LEU A 74 -25.11 6.02 -2.35
CA LEU A 74 -26.55 6.32 -2.29
C LEU A 74 -27.35 5.30 -1.48
N ALA A 75 -26.74 4.22 -1.04
CA ALA A 75 -27.41 3.15 -0.29
C ALA A 75 -28.01 3.61 1.04
N ASP A 76 -27.55 4.73 1.60
CA ASP A 76 -28.11 5.31 2.84
C ASP A 76 -29.51 5.91 2.63
N ALA A 77 -29.97 6.02 1.38
CA ALA A 77 -31.35 6.47 1.09
C ALA A 77 -32.44 5.44 1.47
N GLY A 78 -32.09 4.32 2.08
CA GLY A 78 -32.96 3.46 2.91
C GLY A 78 -34.04 2.64 2.22
N LYS A 79 -34.21 2.74 0.88
CA LYS A 79 -35.34 2.10 0.17
C LYS A 79 -34.91 0.96 -0.76
N PHE A 80 -33.63 0.82 -1.07
CA PHE A 80 -33.14 -0.06 -2.14
C PHE A 80 -32.31 -1.21 -1.57
N GLU A 81 -32.91 -2.37 -1.37
CA GLU A 81 -32.31 -3.52 -0.70
C GLU A 81 -31.01 -3.98 -1.40
N LYS A 82 -31.02 -4.12 -2.73
CA LYS A 82 -29.81 -4.52 -3.50
C LYS A 82 -28.70 -3.49 -3.43
N LEU A 83 -29.01 -2.20 -3.38
CA LEU A 83 -28.01 -1.16 -3.24
C LEU A 83 -27.39 -1.16 -1.83
N ALA A 84 -28.20 -1.42 -0.80
CA ALA A 84 -27.73 -1.60 0.56
C ALA A 84 -26.83 -2.84 0.69
N GLU A 85 -27.16 -3.93 0.02
CA GLU A 85 -26.32 -5.14 -0.03
C GLU A 85 -25.00 -4.88 -0.80
N MET A 86 -25.06 -4.21 -1.95
CA MET A 86 -23.89 -3.77 -2.68
C MET A 86 -22.94 -2.94 -1.80
N LYS A 87 -23.47 -1.95 -1.06
CA LYS A 87 -22.69 -1.16 -0.10
C LYS A 87 -22.05 -2.05 0.95
N ARG A 88 -22.79 -2.99 1.52
CA ARG A 88 -22.27 -3.93 2.51
C ARG A 88 -21.10 -4.75 1.96
N VAL A 89 -21.23 -5.29 0.73
CA VAL A 89 -20.18 -6.05 0.05
C VAL A 89 -18.94 -5.19 -0.19
N CYS A 90 -19.12 -4.00 -0.78
CA CYS A 90 -18.02 -3.07 -1.05
C CYS A 90 -17.31 -2.62 0.24
N THR A 91 -18.07 -2.33 1.30
CA THR A 91 -17.52 -1.93 2.60
C THR A 91 -16.76 -3.07 3.24
N ALA A 92 -17.29 -4.29 3.21
CA ALA A 92 -16.61 -5.47 3.73
C ALA A 92 -15.31 -5.76 2.97
N PHE A 93 -15.28 -5.59 1.66
CA PHE A 93 -14.06 -5.70 0.86
C PHE A 93 -13.06 -4.59 1.19
N ALA A 94 -13.50 -3.33 1.19
CA ALA A 94 -12.66 -2.17 1.49
C ALA A 94 -12.05 -2.25 2.90
N SER A 95 -12.78 -2.79 3.88
CA SER A 95 -12.29 -2.97 5.26
C SER A 95 -11.13 -3.97 5.37
N ARG A 96 -10.92 -4.80 4.34
CA ARG A 96 -9.80 -5.75 4.26
C ARG A 96 -8.56 -5.15 3.59
N ILE A 97 -8.63 -3.93 3.08
CA ILE A 97 -7.54 -3.26 2.38
C ILE A 97 -6.87 -2.29 3.33
N ASP A 98 -5.56 -2.42 3.51
CA ASP A 98 -4.71 -1.43 4.16
C ASP A 98 -3.84 -0.76 3.08
N ILE A 99 -3.94 0.57 2.98
CA ILE A 99 -3.11 1.38 2.06
C ILE A 99 -2.04 2.07 2.89
N ILE A 100 -0.79 1.85 2.54
CA ILE A 100 0.39 2.27 3.30
C ILE A 100 1.33 3.04 2.38
N ASP A 101 1.63 4.28 2.75
CA ASP A 101 2.76 5.05 2.22
C ASP A 101 3.98 4.80 3.12
N MET A 102 5.07 4.26 2.55
CA MET A 102 6.29 3.99 3.31
C MET A 102 6.95 5.24 3.88
N ASN A 103 6.62 6.43 3.39
CA ASN A 103 7.12 7.68 3.96
C ASN A 103 6.33 8.12 5.19
N ASN A 104 5.11 7.61 5.38
CA ASN A 104 4.24 7.96 6.49
C ASN A 104 3.43 6.76 7.00
N ILE A 105 4.11 5.74 7.53
CA ILE A 105 3.44 4.54 8.07
C ILE A 105 2.83 4.88 9.43
N PRO A 106 1.52 4.69 9.64
CA PRO A 106 0.89 4.93 10.93
C PRO A 106 1.36 3.93 11.99
N ILE A 107 2.22 4.35 12.91
CA ILE A 107 2.77 3.51 14.00
C ILE A 107 1.72 3.14 15.05
N LYS A 108 0.58 3.84 15.10
CA LYS A 108 -0.47 3.67 16.11
C LYS A 108 -0.94 2.21 16.25
N ARG A 109 -1.10 1.51 15.13
CA ARG A 109 -1.54 0.10 15.13
C ARG A 109 -0.53 -0.80 15.85
N THR A 110 0.76 -0.63 15.57
CA THR A 110 1.81 -1.38 16.27
C THR A 110 1.79 -1.07 17.78
N ILE A 111 1.65 0.21 18.16
CA ILE A 111 1.55 0.62 19.56
C ILE A 111 0.38 -0.10 20.26
N GLU A 112 -0.81 -0.09 19.68
CA GLU A 112 -1.98 -0.73 20.28
C GLU A 112 -1.78 -2.24 20.50
N LEU A 113 -1.18 -2.93 19.53
CA LEU A 113 -0.89 -4.35 19.63
C LEU A 113 0.23 -4.66 20.63
N MET A 114 1.13 -3.71 20.87
CA MET A 114 2.26 -3.88 21.80
C MET A 114 1.88 -3.56 23.26
N LYS A 115 0.75 -2.89 23.53
CA LYS A 115 0.33 -2.50 24.90
C LYS A 115 0.00 -3.67 25.81
N ALA A 116 -0.41 -4.81 25.27
CA ALA A 116 -0.79 -5.97 26.07
C ALA A 116 -0.19 -7.27 25.48
N PRO A 117 0.29 -8.19 26.33
CA PRO A 117 0.78 -9.48 25.87
C PRO A 117 -0.31 -10.27 25.15
N ASN A 118 -0.07 -10.62 23.87
CA ASN A 118 -0.94 -11.45 23.06
C ASN A 118 -0.12 -12.19 22.00
N GLU A 119 -0.73 -13.09 21.26
CA GLU A 119 -0.04 -13.88 20.23
C GLU A 119 0.49 -13.01 19.08
N LEU A 120 -0.29 -12.01 18.65
CA LEU A 120 0.15 -11.07 17.59
C LEU A 120 1.36 -10.26 18.03
N GLN A 121 1.38 -9.77 19.28
CA GLN A 121 2.56 -9.09 19.84
C GLN A 121 3.80 -9.96 19.73
N GLN A 122 3.73 -11.23 20.13
CA GLN A 122 4.88 -12.14 20.03
C GLN A 122 5.35 -12.32 18.59
N LYS A 123 4.43 -12.44 17.64
CA LYS A 123 4.75 -12.54 16.20
C LYS A 123 5.38 -11.27 15.67
N ILE A 124 4.88 -10.09 16.07
CA ILE A 124 5.44 -8.77 15.70
C ILE A 124 6.88 -8.64 16.24
N VAL A 125 7.09 -8.94 17.52
CA VAL A 125 8.43 -8.90 18.13
C VAL A 125 9.38 -9.87 17.42
N GLY A 126 8.93 -11.09 17.16
CA GLY A 126 9.71 -12.08 16.40
C GLY A 126 10.07 -11.60 15.00
N PHE A 127 9.12 -10.99 14.29
CA PHE A 127 9.35 -10.42 12.96
C PHE A 127 10.41 -9.32 12.97
N ILE A 128 10.28 -8.33 13.87
CA ILE A 128 11.21 -7.21 13.99
C ILE A 128 12.61 -7.72 14.36
N LYS A 129 12.69 -8.62 15.33
CA LYS A 129 13.95 -9.23 15.79
C LYS A 129 14.67 -9.99 14.68
N ASN A 130 13.93 -10.76 13.88
CA ASN A 130 14.50 -11.54 12.77
C ASN A 130 14.90 -10.67 11.58
N ALA A 131 14.35 -9.48 11.46
CA ALA A 131 14.65 -8.54 10.38
C ALA A 131 15.84 -7.63 10.70
N ASP A 132 16.05 -7.27 11.96
CA ASP A 132 17.20 -6.50 12.44
C ASP A 132 18.12 -7.40 13.27
N LEU A 133 19.28 -7.74 12.71
CA LEU A 133 20.22 -8.71 13.26
C LEU A 133 20.85 -8.30 14.61
N TYR A 134 20.67 -7.08 15.04
CA TYR A 134 21.29 -6.54 16.26
C TYR A 134 20.29 -6.24 17.37
N LEU A 135 18.99 -6.40 17.11
CA LEU A 135 17.92 -6.12 18.06
C LEU A 135 17.65 -7.37 18.94
N ASP A 136 17.79 -7.24 20.25
CA ASP A 136 17.48 -8.31 21.20
C ASP A 136 15.97 -8.44 21.43
N SER A 137 15.28 -7.32 21.59
CA SER A 137 13.83 -7.24 21.81
C SER A 137 13.26 -5.91 21.36
N PHE A 138 11.93 -5.89 21.16
CA PHE A 138 11.14 -4.70 20.90
C PHE A 138 9.92 -4.71 21.85
N GLU A 139 9.76 -3.67 22.66
CA GLU A 139 8.86 -3.68 23.80
C GLU A 139 8.04 -2.39 23.89
N TYR A 140 6.87 -2.47 24.48
CA TYR A 140 6.13 -1.30 24.96
C TYR A 140 6.30 -1.19 26.46
N VAL A 141 6.93 -0.12 26.94
CA VAL A 141 7.26 0.10 28.35
C VAL A 141 6.35 1.18 28.91
N ASP A 142 5.57 0.84 29.90
CA ASP A 142 4.78 1.79 30.68
C ASP A 142 5.73 2.55 31.65
N ILE A 143 6.19 3.73 31.24
CA ILE A 143 7.17 4.53 31.98
C ILE A 143 6.63 4.88 33.37
N ASP A 144 5.32 5.02 33.52
CA ASP A 144 4.69 5.35 34.80
C ASP A 144 4.83 4.22 35.83
N LYS A 145 5.06 2.98 35.36
CA LYS A 145 5.34 1.81 36.20
C LYS A 145 6.82 1.56 36.48
N VAL A 146 7.71 2.22 35.71
CA VAL A 146 9.15 2.11 35.91
C VAL A 146 9.55 3.03 37.08
N ARG A 147 9.60 2.50 38.29
CA ARG A 147 10.19 3.19 39.44
C ARG A 147 11.70 3.26 39.21
N ILE A 148 12.19 4.38 38.68
CA ILE A 148 13.62 4.74 38.74
C ILE A 148 13.92 4.92 40.23
N LYS A 149 14.64 3.98 40.88
CA LYS A 149 15.24 4.23 42.19
C LYS A 149 16.40 5.16 41.94
N PRO A 150 16.34 6.42 42.36
CA PRO A 150 17.51 7.30 42.27
C PRO A 150 18.55 6.79 43.25
N ASP A 151 19.72 6.41 42.77
CA ASP A 151 20.88 6.03 43.61
C ASP A 151 21.48 7.22 44.40
N ARG A 152 20.94 8.41 44.25
CA ARG A 152 21.26 9.61 45.00
C ARG A 152 20.02 10.47 45.16
N GLU A 153 19.87 11.11 46.35
CA GLU A 153 18.93 12.20 46.58
C GLU A 153 19.31 13.39 45.68
N VAL A 154 18.74 13.41 44.46
CA VAL A 154 18.76 14.58 43.62
C VAL A 154 17.57 15.43 44.06
N GLU A 155 17.84 16.67 44.51
CA GLU A 155 16.82 17.67 44.78
C GLU A 155 15.84 17.68 43.60
N LYS A 156 14.53 17.55 43.90
CA LYS A 156 13.48 17.54 42.89
C LYS A 156 13.58 18.78 42.04
N PRO A 157 13.86 18.67 40.73
CA PRO A 157 13.65 19.82 39.86
C PRO A 157 12.16 20.16 39.93
N GLU A 158 11.83 21.45 40.01
CA GLU A 158 10.43 21.89 39.90
C GLU A 158 9.82 21.19 38.66
N GLU A 159 8.79 20.37 38.90
CA GLU A 159 8.05 19.68 37.88
C GLU A 159 7.34 20.72 36.98
N ARG A 160 8.06 21.28 36.03
CA ARG A 160 7.41 21.71 34.80
C ARG A 160 7.07 20.44 34.03
N ALA A 161 5.90 19.84 34.35
CA ALA A 161 5.31 18.81 33.52
C ALA A 161 5.21 19.38 32.10
N LEU A 162 6.13 18.97 31.24
CA LEU A 162 5.97 19.21 29.81
C LEU A 162 4.68 18.48 29.43
N ASP A 163 3.67 19.22 29.03
CA ASP A 163 2.39 18.68 28.56
C ASP A 163 2.64 18.02 27.18
N ILE A 164 3.25 16.82 27.22
CA ILE A 164 3.58 16.05 26.02
C ILE A 164 2.31 15.30 25.60
N PRO A 165 1.80 15.51 24.39
CA PRO A 165 0.64 14.78 23.91
C PRO A 165 0.82 13.26 24.04
N GLU A 166 -0.21 12.55 24.52
CA GLU A 166 -0.17 11.11 24.78
C GLU A 166 0.30 10.30 23.56
N GLN A 167 -0.03 10.76 22.34
CA GLN A 167 0.43 10.12 21.10
C GLN A 167 1.96 10.13 20.95
N ILE A 168 2.63 11.18 21.41
CA ILE A 168 4.09 11.27 21.40
C ILE A 168 4.66 10.42 22.53
N MET A 169 4.04 10.45 23.70
CA MET A 169 4.44 9.58 24.82
C MET A 169 4.35 8.10 24.45
N ASP A 170 3.28 7.67 23.79
CA ASP A 170 3.13 6.30 23.32
C ASP A 170 4.25 5.87 22.36
N GLN A 171 4.72 6.78 21.49
CA GLN A 171 5.86 6.51 20.61
C GLN A 171 7.19 6.38 21.39
N ILE A 172 7.37 7.17 22.46
CA ILE A 172 8.56 7.10 23.34
C ILE A 172 8.55 5.80 24.15
N ARG A 173 7.38 5.29 24.52
CA ARG A 173 7.18 4.02 25.22
C ARG A 173 7.51 2.79 24.37
N LEU A 174 7.60 2.92 23.04
CA LEU A 174 8.14 1.87 22.18
C LEU A 174 9.67 1.87 22.31
N VAL A 175 10.19 0.78 22.81
CA VAL A 175 11.59 0.63 23.22
C VAL A 175 12.24 -0.51 22.45
N SER A 176 13.38 -0.21 21.85
CA SER A 176 14.29 -1.20 21.26
C SER A 176 15.36 -1.59 22.27
N VAL A 177 15.67 -2.87 22.36
CA VAL A 177 16.68 -3.41 23.29
C VAL A 177 17.87 -3.89 22.48
N TYR A 178 19.05 -3.30 22.76
CA TYR A 178 20.31 -3.64 22.13
C TYR A 178 21.33 -4.03 23.19
N LYS A 179 21.76 -5.30 23.22
CA LYS A 179 22.70 -5.84 24.23
C LYS A 179 22.30 -5.50 25.67
N GLY A 180 20.99 -5.62 25.94
CA GLY A 180 20.39 -5.30 27.24
C GLY A 180 20.19 -3.82 27.53
N VAL A 181 20.54 -2.92 26.60
CA VAL A 181 20.30 -1.48 26.73
C VAL A 181 18.95 -1.13 26.10
N HIS A 182 18.07 -0.52 26.88
CA HIS A 182 16.74 -0.09 26.45
C HIS A 182 16.81 1.35 25.95
N VAL A 183 16.38 1.57 24.70
CA VAL A 183 16.37 2.90 24.07
C VAL A 183 15.03 3.16 23.39
N PRO A 184 14.45 4.38 23.52
CA PRO A 184 13.25 4.74 22.78
C PRO A 184 13.48 4.61 21.26
N SER A 185 12.71 3.77 20.61
CA SER A 185 12.86 3.47 19.17
C SER A 185 12.80 4.72 18.31
N ILE A 186 11.85 5.62 18.59
CA ILE A 186 11.67 6.86 17.84
C ILE A 186 12.91 7.76 17.82
N LEU A 187 13.74 7.72 18.85
CA LEU A 187 14.92 8.58 18.99
C LEU A 187 16.20 7.93 18.46
N PHE A 188 16.38 6.62 18.68
CA PHE A 188 17.67 5.95 18.51
C PHE A 188 17.72 4.98 17.32
N ASP A 189 16.58 4.43 16.87
CA ASP A 189 16.60 3.49 15.77
C ASP A 189 16.85 4.17 14.42
N SER A 190 17.37 3.40 13.48
CA SER A 190 17.51 3.81 12.09
C SER A 190 16.13 4.05 11.46
N THR A 191 16.09 4.84 10.40
CA THR A 191 14.85 5.05 9.63
C THR A 191 14.25 3.72 9.14
N GLY A 192 15.09 2.79 8.69
CA GLY A 192 14.65 1.47 8.25
C GLY A 192 14.04 0.65 9.40
N THR A 193 14.66 0.63 10.57
CA THR A 193 14.14 -0.06 11.76
C THR A 193 12.79 0.50 12.20
N LYS A 194 12.64 1.84 12.22
CA LYS A 194 11.37 2.52 12.55
C LYS A 194 10.25 2.17 11.55
N LYS A 195 10.56 2.21 10.25
CA LYS A 195 9.60 1.83 9.21
C LYS A 195 9.21 0.37 9.32
N LEU A 196 10.18 -0.51 9.57
CA LEU A 196 9.92 -1.93 9.79
C LEU A 196 9.02 -2.17 10.99
N ALA A 197 9.30 -1.52 12.12
CA ALA A 197 8.47 -1.62 13.33
C ALA A 197 7.04 -1.15 13.09
N ALA A 198 6.86 -0.05 12.34
CA ALA A 198 5.54 0.44 11.97
C ALA A 198 4.81 -0.49 11.00
N LEU A 199 5.52 -1.07 10.03
CA LEU A 199 4.96 -1.98 9.02
C LEU A 199 4.66 -3.38 9.59
N ALA A 200 5.34 -3.80 10.65
CA ALA A 200 5.26 -5.15 11.22
C ALA A 200 3.82 -5.56 11.57
N SER A 201 3.05 -4.66 12.19
CA SER A 201 1.66 -4.94 12.56
C SER A 201 0.79 -5.20 11.33
N TYR A 202 0.95 -4.40 10.27
CA TYR A 202 0.19 -4.57 9.02
C TYR A 202 0.54 -5.87 8.32
N ILE A 203 1.83 -6.24 8.26
CA ILE A 203 2.27 -7.51 7.65
C ILE A 203 1.72 -8.70 8.43
N ILE A 204 1.92 -8.73 9.74
CA ILE A 204 1.56 -9.88 10.57
C ILE A 204 0.04 -10.06 10.61
N GLU A 205 -0.73 -9.00 10.91
CA GLU A 205 -2.20 -9.09 10.86
C GLU A 205 -2.71 -9.33 9.45
N GLY A 206 -2.05 -8.74 8.44
CA GLY A 206 -2.39 -8.96 7.04
C GLY A 206 -2.36 -10.44 6.69
N ILE A 207 -1.28 -11.13 7.04
CA ILE A 207 -1.13 -12.58 6.79
C ILE A 207 -2.12 -13.39 7.62
N GLU A 208 -2.26 -13.10 8.91
CA GLU A 208 -3.15 -13.84 9.82
C GLU A 208 -4.64 -13.71 9.45
N GLN A 209 -5.05 -12.55 8.94
CA GLN A 209 -6.45 -12.25 8.64
C GLN A 209 -6.78 -12.33 7.14
N GLY A 210 -5.82 -12.68 6.29
CA GLY A 210 -5.99 -12.71 4.84
C GLY A 210 -6.34 -11.35 4.25
N ARG A 211 -5.68 -10.26 4.71
CA ARG A 211 -5.93 -8.89 4.25
C ARG A 211 -5.17 -8.57 2.97
N ILE A 212 -5.54 -7.47 2.35
CA ILE A 212 -4.87 -6.93 1.16
C ILE A 212 -4.05 -5.72 1.61
N LEU A 213 -2.73 -5.81 1.50
CA LEU A 213 -1.83 -4.70 1.74
C LEU A 213 -1.46 -4.04 0.41
N VAL A 214 -1.73 -2.74 0.31
CA VAL A 214 -1.27 -1.89 -0.81
C VAL A 214 -0.19 -0.98 -0.25
N VAL A 215 1.06 -1.15 -0.69
CA VAL A 215 2.22 -0.46 -0.13
C VAL A 215 2.91 0.35 -1.21
N ASP A 216 2.93 1.67 -1.05
CA ASP A 216 3.65 2.55 -1.95
C ASP A 216 5.12 2.66 -1.52
N GLU A 217 6.05 2.52 -2.49
CA GLU A 217 7.50 2.55 -2.28
C GLU A 217 8.02 1.55 -1.23
N LEU A 218 7.61 0.27 -1.30
CA LEU A 218 7.97 -0.76 -0.32
C LEU A 218 9.47 -0.85 -0.02
N ASP A 219 10.33 -0.49 -0.97
CA ASP A 219 11.79 -0.49 -0.83
C ASP A 219 12.35 0.77 -0.16
N SER A 220 11.50 1.77 0.14
CA SER A 220 11.95 3.04 0.73
C SER A 220 12.60 2.84 2.09
N SER A 221 13.90 3.10 2.18
CA SER A 221 14.75 2.98 3.40
C SER A 221 14.90 1.55 3.94
N LEU A 222 14.45 0.53 3.22
CA LEU A 222 14.67 -0.86 3.56
C LEU A 222 15.82 -1.43 2.72
N HIS A 223 16.60 -2.33 3.34
CA HIS A 223 17.60 -3.07 2.59
C HIS A 223 16.90 -4.07 1.64
N PHE A 224 17.37 -4.21 0.40
CA PHE A 224 16.71 -5.05 -0.63
C PHE A 224 16.43 -6.49 -0.17
N LYS A 225 17.31 -7.08 0.66
CA LYS A 225 17.10 -8.43 1.22
C LYS A 225 15.88 -8.49 2.13
N LEU A 226 15.60 -7.41 2.87
CA LEU A 226 14.45 -7.31 3.74
C LEU A 226 13.17 -7.16 2.93
N THR A 227 13.16 -6.25 1.94
CA THR A 227 12.04 -6.12 1.00
C THR A 227 11.73 -7.45 0.32
N ARG A 228 12.77 -8.16 -0.16
CA ARG A 228 12.62 -9.50 -0.74
C ARG A 228 12.03 -10.51 0.24
N ALA A 229 12.45 -10.48 1.50
CA ALA A 229 11.94 -11.38 2.53
C ALA A 229 10.45 -11.11 2.82
N ILE A 230 10.04 -9.83 2.89
CA ILE A 230 8.63 -9.44 3.06
C ILE A 230 7.79 -9.98 1.91
N VAL A 231 8.22 -9.76 0.66
CA VAL A 231 7.50 -10.28 -0.52
C VAL A 231 7.41 -11.81 -0.49
N ALA A 232 8.49 -12.49 -0.07
CA ALA A 232 8.50 -13.95 0.03
C ALA A 232 7.53 -14.48 1.08
N MET A 233 7.23 -13.74 2.15
CA MET A 233 6.21 -14.13 3.14
C MET A 233 4.82 -14.20 2.50
N PHE A 234 4.46 -13.26 1.62
CA PHE A 234 3.17 -13.26 0.91
C PHE A 234 3.11 -14.33 -0.19
N ASN A 235 4.23 -14.70 -0.78
CA ASN A 235 4.31 -15.74 -1.81
C ASN A 235 4.52 -17.15 -1.22
N ASN A 236 4.51 -17.31 0.10
CA ASN A 236 4.70 -18.58 0.78
C ASN A 236 3.41 -19.40 0.77
N GLU A 237 3.53 -20.74 0.68
CA GLU A 237 2.39 -21.68 0.72
C GLU A 237 1.59 -21.62 2.03
N LEU A 238 2.19 -21.15 3.12
CA LEU A 238 1.51 -20.92 4.40
C LEU A 238 0.62 -19.68 4.40
N ASN A 239 0.72 -18.83 3.40
CA ASN A 239 -0.16 -17.67 3.25
C ASN A 239 -1.50 -18.11 2.67
N MET A 240 -2.54 -18.13 3.49
CA MET A 240 -3.85 -18.66 3.14
C MET A 240 -4.80 -17.64 2.47
N GLY A 241 -4.35 -16.44 2.14
CA GLY A 241 -5.25 -15.49 1.46
C GLY A 241 -4.86 -14.02 1.57
N ALA A 242 -3.76 -13.68 2.22
CA ALA A 242 -3.27 -12.31 2.22
C ALA A 242 -2.67 -11.96 0.84
N GLN A 243 -2.84 -10.72 0.41
CA GLN A 243 -2.30 -10.21 -0.84
C GLN A 243 -1.42 -8.99 -0.57
N LEU A 244 -0.33 -8.86 -1.32
CA LEU A 244 0.56 -7.70 -1.30
C LEU A 244 0.60 -7.08 -2.70
N ILE A 245 0.13 -5.84 -2.80
CA ILE A 245 0.25 -5.00 -3.99
C ILE A 245 1.22 -3.88 -3.62
N PHE A 246 2.27 -3.67 -4.40
CA PHE A 246 3.27 -2.69 -4.02
C PHE A 246 3.95 -2.03 -5.22
N THR A 247 4.43 -0.81 -5.01
CA THR A 247 5.33 -0.13 -5.93
C THR A 247 6.77 -0.21 -5.41
N ILE A 248 7.74 -0.26 -6.33
CA ILE A 248 9.17 -0.28 -6.02
C ILE A 248 9.98 0.41 -7.10
N HIS A 249 11.14 0.93 -6.71
CA HIS A 249 12.18 1.41 -7.62
C HIS A 249 13.30 0.40 -7.83
N ASP A 250 13.48 -0.56 -6.91
CA ASP A 250 14.55 -1.56 -6.99
C ASP A 250 14.22 -2.68 -7.98
N ILE A 251 14.85 -2.62 -9.15
CA ILE A 251 14.71 -3.61 -10.21
C ILE A 251 15.19 -5.01 -9.83
N ASN A 252 15.99 -5.16 -8.76
CA ASN A 252 16.49 -6.48 -8.33
C ASN A 252 15.38 -7.40 -7.83
N LEU A 253 14.17 -6.86 -7.58
CA LEU A 253 12.99 -7.66 -7.26
C LEU A 253 12.28 -8.24 -8.49
N MET A 254 12.61 -7.82 -9.73
CA MET A 254 12.03 -8.38 -10.96
C MET A 254 12.54 -9.79 -11.28
N ASP A 255 12.52 -10.70 -10.31
CA ASP A 255 12.96 -12.09 -10.48
C ASP A 255 11.76 -12.99 -10.81
N CYS A 256 11.38 -13.02 -12.10
CA CYS A 256 10.30 -13.87 -12.60
C CYS A 256 10.58 -15.36 -12.52
N LYS A 257 11.83 -15.78 -12.26
CA LYS A 257 12.16 -17.20 -12.18
C LYS A 257 11.86 -17.81 -10.82
N LYS A 258 11.88 -16.98 -9.76
CA LYS A 258 11.79 -17.44 -8.36
C LYS A 258 10.71 -16.79 -7.54
N MET A 259 10.32 -15.55 -7.86
CA MET A 259 9.42 -14.75 -7.02
C MET A 259 8.08 -14.45 -7.67
N PHE A 260 8.07 -14.15 -8.98
CA PHE A 260 6.88 -13.67 -9.64
C PHE A 260 6.58 -14.41 -10.95
N ARG A 261 5.31 -14.53 -11.28
CA ARG A 261 4.87 -14.76 -12.66
C ARG A 261 4.89 -13.44 -13.41
N LYS A 262 4.96 -13.51 -14.75
CA LYS A 262 4.99 -12.31 -15.62
C LYS A 262 3.77 -11.40 -15.39
N GLU A 263 2.61 -12.01 -15.17
CA GLU A 263 1.35 -11.32 -14.96
C GLU A 263 1.30 -10.54 -13.63
N GLN A 264 2.23 -10.82 -12.72
CA GLN A 264 2.34 -10.13 -11.43
C GLN A 264 3.22 -8.87 -11.49
N ILE A 265 3.99 -8.68 -12.59
CA ILE A 265 4.85 -7.51 -12.78
C ILE A 265 4.18 -6.53 -13.71
N TRP A 266 4.01 -5.31 -13.22
CA TRP A 266 3.37 -4.22 -13.94
C TRP A 266 4.31 -3.04 -14.06
N PHE A 267 4.25 -2.34 -15.19
CA PHE A 267 5.00 -1.14 -15.47
C PHE A 267 4.08 0.06 -15.52
N VAL A 268 4.53 1.18 -14.97
CA VAL A 268 3.87 2.47 -15.07
C VAL A 268 4.74 3.36 -15.95
N HIS A 269 4.22 3.79 -17.06
CA HIS A 269 4.89 4.68 -18.01
C HIS A 269 4.11 5.97 -18.16
N LYS A 270 4.82 7.09 -18.13
CA LYS A 270 4.25 8.42 -18.36
C LYS A 270 4.88 9.05 -19.58
N ASP A 271 4.03 9.51 -20.50
CA ASP A 271 4.45 10.31 -21.67
C ASP A 271 3.61 11.60 -21.78
N GLU A 272 3.72 12.30 -22.90
CA GLU A 272 2.98 13.53 -23.18
C GLU A 272 1.45 13.32 -23.25
N ASN A 273 1.01 12.10 -23.53
CA ASN A 273 -0.41 11.75 -23.72
C ASN A 273 -1.06 11.29 -22.43
N GLY A 274 -0.27 10.83 -21.43
CA GLY A 274 -0.82 10.38 -20.15
C GLY A 274 0.03 9.36 -19.41
N VAL A 275 -0.62 8.63 -18.52
CA VAL A 275 -0.04 7.55 -17.74
C VAL A 275 -0.61 6.21 -18.23
N TYR A 276 0.26 5.27 -18.54
CA TYR A 276 -0.07 3.94 -19.02
C TYR A 276 0.39 2.89 -18.02
N VAL A 277 -0.44 1.90 -17.78
CA VAL A 277 -0.13 0.75 -16.95
C VAL A 277 -0.27 -0.50 -17.79
N TYR A 278 0.76 -1.35 -17.83
CA TYR A 278 0.75 -2.58 -18.60
C TYR A 278 1.54 -3.68 -17.90
N SER A 279 1.15 -4.93 -18.15
CA SER A 279 1.78 -6.10 -17.54
C SER A 279 2.98 -6.60 -18.34
N LEU A 280 3.95 -7.18 -17.65
CA LEU A 280 4.99 -7.97 -18.32
C LEU A 280 4.38 -9.19 -19.04
N GLY A 281 3.22 -9.68 -18.58
CA GLY A 281 2.44 -10.74 -19.23
C GLY A 281 1.94 -10.38 -20.62
N ASP A 282 1.77 -9.09 -20.94
CA ASP A 282 1.32 -8.62 -22.26
C ASP A 282 2.38 -8.82 -23.36
N PHE A 283 3.65 -9.01 -22.95
CA PHE A 283 4.74 -9.23 -23.90
C PHE A 283 4.82 -10.69 -24.36
N THR A 284 4.85 -10.88 -25.67
CA THR A 284 4.92 -12.19 -26.32
C THR A 284 6.36 -12.70 -26.47
N ALA A 285 6.50 -13.99 -26.76
CA ALA A 285 7.79 -14.59 -27.11
C ALA A 285 8.41 -13.96 -28.38
N GLN A 286 7.60 -13.43 -29.30
CA GLN A 286 8.09 -12.72 -30.51
C GLN A 286 8.70 -11.36 -30.16
N GLN A 287 8.21 -10.70 -29.10
CA GLN A 287 8.79 -9.49 -28.53
C GLN A 287 9.98 -9.80 -27.61
N GLY A 288 10.40 -11.07 -27.59
CA GLY A 288 11.61 -11.54 -26.91
C GLY A 288 11.46 -11.70 -25.41
N VAL A 289 10.23 -11.84 -24.86
CA VAL A 289 9.97 -12.14 -23.45
C VAL A 289 9.53 -13.60 -23.33
N ARG A 290 10.46 -14.46 -22.93
CA ARG A 290 10.27 -15.90 -22.66
C ARG A 290 10.52 -16.16 -21.18
N ASP A 291 10.18 -17.34 -20.68
CA ASP A 291 10.38 -17.71 -19.27
C ASP A 291 11.88 -17.76 -18.88
N THR A 292 12.77 -17.93 -19.86
CA THR A 292 14.21 -17.92 -19.66
C THR A 292 14.84 -16.53 -19.79
N THR A 293 14.08 -15.51 -20.15
CA THR A 293 14.60 -14.15 -20.40
C THR A 293 15.05 -13.51 -19.10
N ASP A 294 16.19 -12.82 -19.13
CA ASP A 294 16.61 -11.92 -18.07
C ASP A 294 15.82 -10.60 -18.18
N ILE A 295 14.80 -10.49 -17.36
CA ILE A 295 13.87 -9.35 -17.37
C ILE A 295 14.55 -8.07 -16.87
N MET A 296 15.43 -8.18 -15.88
CA MET A 296 16.18 -7.03 -15.35
C MET A 296 17.07 -6.41 -16.43
N GLU A 297 17.77 -7.25 -17.18
CA GLU A 297 18.65 -6.78 -18.24
C GLU A 297 17.85 -6.15 -19.40
N LYS A 298 16.70 -6.73 -19.75
CA LYS A 298 15.79 -6.11 -20.75
C LYS A 298 15.28 -4.75 -20.32
N TYR A 299 14.86 -4.63 -19.06
CA TYR A 299 14.40 -3.36 -18.50
C TYR A 299 15.51 -2.31 -18.52
N ARG A 300 16.71 -2.65 -18.06
CA ARG A 300 17.89 -1.76 -18.08
C ARG A 300 18.23 -1.23 -19.48
N ARG A 301 17.95 -2.02 -20.50
CA ARG A 301 18.14 -1.61 -21.92
C ARG A 301 16.97 -0.84 -22.50
N GLY A 302 15.95 -0.52 -21.71
CA GLY A 302 14.75 0.17 -22.17
C GLY A 302 13.82 -0.66 -23.06
N ALA A 303 14.10 -1.96 -23.25
CA ALA A 303 13.35 -2.81 -24.18
C ALA A 303 11.93 -3.17 -23.69
N LEU A 304 11.60 -2.85 -22.42
CA LEU A 304 10.28 -3.03 -21.84
C LEU A 304 9.53 -1.70 -21.67
N GLY A 305 10.11 -0.58 -22.06
CA GLY A 305 9.56 0.75 -21.78
C GLY A 305 9.71 1.16 -20.32
N ALA A 306 8.98 2.19 -19.90
CA ALA A 306 8.89 2.70 -18.51
C ALA A 306 10.25 3.02 -17.83
N LEU A 307 11.33 3.13 -18.60
CA LEU A 307 12.63 3.54 -18.08
C LEU A 307 12.70 5.08 -18.13
N PRO A 308 12.97 5.76 -17.01
CA PRO A 308 13.18 7.21 -17.03
C PRO A 308 14.49 7.54 -17.75
N ASP A 309 14.44 8.55 -18.62
CA ASP A 309 15.61 9.08 -19.32
C ASP A 309 15.83 10.56 -18.93
N PRO A 310 16.51 10.84 -17.81
CA PRO A 310 16.69 12.18 -17.32
C PRO A 310 17.78 12.95 -18.09
N GLU A 311 17.41 13.99 -18.80
CA GLU A 311 18.35 14.89 -19.51
C GLU A 311 18.97 15.98 -18.60
N LEU A 312 19.45 15.62 -17.44
CA LEU A 312 20.00 16.57 -16.47
C LEU A 312 21.28 17.28 -16.96
N ILE A 313 22.07 16.62 -17.83
CA ILE A 313 23.29 17.20 -18.41
C ILE A 313 22.94 18.31 -19.41
N GLY A 314 21.90 18.12 -20.23
CA GLY A 314 21.37 19.15 -21.12
C GLY A 314 20.98 20.41 -20.37
N SER A 315 20.18 20.27 -19.31
CA SER A 315 19.78 21.37 -18.44
C SER A 315 20.97 22.12 -17.81
N LEU A 316 22.04 21.39 -17.42
CA LEU A 316 23.25 22.02 -16.88
C LEU A 316 24.02 22.82 -17.93
N LEU A 317 24.07 22.34 -19.15
CA LEU A 317 24.71 23.03 -20.27
C LEU A 317 23.96 24.32 -20.66
N ASP A 318 22.64 24.27 -20.67
CA ASP A 318 21.78 25.45 -20.94
C ASP A 318 21.97 26.52 -19.83
N MET A 319 22.04 26.12 -18.57
CA MET A 319 22.36 27.05 -17.48
C MET A 319 23.73 27.71 -17.62
N LYS A 320 24.73 27.00 -18.17
CA LYS A 320 26.08 27.57 -18.46
C LYS A 320 26.11 28.43 -19.70
N GLY A 321 25.31 28.09 -20.70
CA GLY A 321 25.17 28.88 -21.93
C GLY A 321 24.64 30.28 -21.63
N ASN A 322 23.60 30.41 -20.87
CA ASN A 322 22.99 31.68 -20.45
C ASN A 322 23.89 32.56 -19.56
N ARG A 323 24.97 32.03 -18.96
CA ARG A 323 25.95 32.83 -18.21
C ARG A 323 27.01 33.48 -19.07
N ARG A 324 27.09 33.17 -20.38
CA ARG A 324 28.09 33.77 -21.29
C ARG A 324 27.64 35.07 -21.97
N GLU A 325 26.39 35.49 -21.81
CA GLU A 325 25.87 36.74 -22.35
C GLU A 325 25.68 37.82 -21.27
N VAL A 326 26.65 37.98 -20.36
CA VAL A 326 26.77 39.27 -19.64
C VAL A 326 27.66 40.17 -20.51
N PRO A 327 27.12 41.19 -21.15
CA PRO A 327 27.95 42.14 -21.90
C PRO A 327 28.93 42.80 -20.90
N ALA A 328 30.19 42.79 -21.21
CA ALA A 328 31.16 43.63 -20.56
C ALA A 328 30.67 45.07 -20.64
N SER A 329 30.26 45.66 -19.54
CA SER A 329 30.08 47.10 -19.45
C SER A 329 31.46 47.73 -19.66
N GLY A 330 31.70 48.16 -20.89
CA GLY A 330 32.79 49.06 -21.20
C GLY A 330 32.42 50.47 -20.73
N GLU A 331 33.38 51.05 -20.06
CA GLU A 331 33.70 52.44 -19.90
C GLU A 331 32.57 53.45 -19.62
#